data_7b19e6477f5b4d3397ca797cb821a44c
#
_entry.id   7b19e6477f5b4d3397ca797cb821a44c
#
_cell.length_a   1.000
_cell.length_b   1.000
_cell.length_c   1.000
_cell.angle_alpha   90.00
_cell.angle_beta   90.00
_cell.angle_gamma   90.00
#
_symmetry.space_group_name_H-M   'P 1'
#
loop_
_entity.id
_entity.type
_entity.pdbx_description
1 polymer ?
#
loop_
_entity_poly.entity_id
_entity_poly.type
_entity_poly.pdbx_seq_one_letter_code
_entity_poly.pdbx_strand_id
1 'polypeptide(L)'
;SRQIAETMEAFERDFADLLTKAEVDHIVVFIDDLDRCPSAKVIETFETIKLFLNTPRCTFVIGADAQRIEQAVSEVYGVADSGRTRDYIEKIVQLPFNIPAQTPQDIACYVGMLIVGRHFGSGDGWKALAANRANVYSAGDLREELARWINDNPTLFRSQVAIIENELAGILPHVAILGAGLRGNPRQIKRF
;
A
#
# COMPACT_ATOMS: atom_id res chain seq x y z
N SER A 1 38.17 -2.68 -10.39
CA SER A 1 37.49 -3.14 -9.14
C SER A 1 37.93 -2.34 -7.91
N ARG A 2 39.24 -2.13 -7.67
CA ARG A 2 39.73 -1.44 -6.47
C ARG A 2 39.33 0.04 -6.44
N GLN A 3 39.41 0.73 -7.56
CA GLN A 3 39.04 2.15 -7.69
C GLN A 3 37.54 2.40 -7.48
N ILE A 4 36.70 1.46 -7.88
CA ILE A 4 35.23 1.53 -7.64
C ILE A 4 34.91 1.36 -6.15
N ALA A 5 35.59 0.41 -5.48
CA ALA A 5 35.41 0.20 -4.04
C ALA A 5 35.86 1.42 -3.22
N GLU A 6 36.98 2.01 -3.54
CA GLU A 6 37.48 3.24 -2.90
C GLU A 6 36.52 4.43 -3.11
N THR A 7 35.94 4.55 -4.29
CA THR A 7 34.92 5.59 -4.59
C THR A 7 33.63 5.37 -3.78
N MET A 8 33.18 4.11 -3.62
CA MET A 8 32.01 3.78 -2.82
C MET A 8 32.23 4.07 -1.33
N GLU A 9 33.38 3.66 -0.77
CA GLU A 9 33.68 3.96 0.64
C GLU A 9 33.81 5.48 0.90
N ALA A 10 34.36 6.23 -0.06
CA ALA A 10 34.40 7.69 0.02
C ALA A 10 32.96 8.28 0.02
N PHE A 11 32.12 7.80 -0.88
CA PHE A 11 30.72 8.22 -0.97
C PHE A 11 29.95 7.92 0.32
N GLU A 12 30.07 6.70 0.88
CA GLU A 12 29.40 6.32 2.13
C GLU A 12 29.80 7.23 3.30
N ARG A 13 31.12 7.58 3.40
CA ARG A 13 31.59 8.52 4.41
C ARG A 13 31.03 9.92 4.23
N ASP A 14 31.11 10.46 2.99
CA ASP A 14 30.65 11.80 2.69
C ASP A 14 29.15 11.92 2.95
N PHE A 15 28.37 10.87 2.64
CA PHE A 15 26.93 10.81 2.90
C PHE A 15 26.63 10.75 4.40
N ALA A 16 27.35 9.94 5.17
CA ALA A 16 27.20 9.88 6.61
C ALA A 16 27.55 11.22 7.29
N ASP A 17 28.60 11.89 6.83
CA ASP A 17 28.98 13.22 7.30
C ASP A 17 27.92 14.27 6.96
N LEU A 18 27.32 14.19 5.78
CA LEU A 18 26.23 15.08 5.36
C LEU A 18 25.01 14.91 6.26
N LEU A 19 24.61 13.66 6.57
CA LEU A 19 23.51 13.38 7.49
C LEU A 19 23.76 13.93 8.89
N THR A 20 25.00 13.80 9.35
CA THR A 20 25.41 14.29 10.66
C THR A 20 25.37 15.82 10.71
N LYS A 21 25.87 16.51 9.67
CA LYS A 21 25.81 17.98 9.56
C LYS A 21 24.39 18.51 9.42
N ALA A 22 23.50 17.73 8.79
CA ALA A 22 22.11 18.06 8.61
C ALA A 22 21.24 17.71 9.83
N GLU A 23 21.83 17.15 10.89
CA GLU A 23 21.13 16.65 12.08
C GLU A 23 20.00 15.64 11.74
N VAL A 24 20.21 14.83 10.70
CA VAL A 24 19.28 13.79 10.27
C VAL A 24 19.71 12.44 10.84
N ASP A 25 18.87 11.83 11.65
CA ASP A 25 19.16 10.54 12.27
C ASP A 25 19.02 9.38 11.29
N HIS A 26 18.01 9.43 10.41
CA HIS A 26 17.73 8.35 9.46
C HIS A 26 16.96 8.88 8.25
N ILE A 27 17.26 8.36 7.06
CA ILE A 27 16.53 8.63 5.83
C ILE A 27 15.71 7.39 5.47
N VAL A 28 14.41 7.59 5.18
CA VAL A 28 13.55 6.56 4.61
C VAL A 28 13.12 7.01 3.23
N VAL A 29 13.49 6.26 2.22
CA VAL A 29 13.17 6.52 0.82
C VAL A 29 12.03 5.60 0.39
N PHE A 30 10.89 6.17 0.02
CA PHE A 30 9.76 5.43 -0.53
C PHE A 30 9.82 5.47 -2.05
N ILE A 31 9.81 4.29 -2.68
CA ILE A 31 9.77 4.12 -4.13
C ILE A 31 8.48 3.39 -4.47
N ASP A 32 7.56 4.06 -5.14
CA ASP A 32 6.27 3.50 -5.57
C ASP A 32 6.19 3.42 -7.10
N ASP A 33 5.25 2.61 -7.61
CA ASP A 33 4.97 2.44 -9.03
C ASP A 33 6.18 1.96 -9.89
N LEU A 34 7.18 1.33 -9.29
CA LEU A 34 8.34 0.81 -10.01
C LEU A 34 7.94 -0.25 -11.05
N ASP A 35 6.91 -1.02 -10.77
CA ASP A 35 6.33 -2.03 -11.67
C ASP A 35 5.66 -1.45 -12.93
N ARG A 36 5.47 -0.14 -13.00
CA ARG A 36 4.95 0.58 -14.20
C ARG A 36 6.05 1.11 -15.09
N CYS A 37 7.30 1.04 -14.64
CA CYS A 37 8.44 1.49 -15.41
C CYS A 37 8.82 0.46 -16.49
N PRO A 38 9.47 0.88 -17.59
CA PRO A 38 10.12 -0.04 -18.51
C PRO A 38 11.14 -0.92 -17.80
N SER A 39 11.27 -2.19 -18.22
CA SER A 39 12.12 -3.19 -17.55
C SER A 39 13.56 -2.72 -17.34
N ALA A 40 14.15 -2.03 -18.33
CA ALA A 40 15.48 -1.45 -18.20
C ALA A 40 15.59 -0.42 -17.07
N LYS A 41 14.54 0.38 -16.84
CA LYS A 41 14.51 1.39 -15.75
C LYS A 41 14.33 0.74 -14.39
N VAL A 42 13.57 -0.35 -14.31
CA VAL A 42 13.46 -1.15 -13.08
C VAL A 42 14.84 -1.63 -12.64
N ILE A 43 15.59 -2.21 -13.58
CA ILE A 43 16.95 -2.70 -13.30
C ILE A 43 17.91 -1.58 -12.93
N GLU A 44 17.90 -0.48 -13.66
CA GLU A 44 18.72 0.71 -13.34
C GLU A 44 18.46 1.24 -11.92
N THR A 45 17.18 1.27 -11.53
CA THR A 45 16.78 1.67 -10.17
C THR A 45 17.32 0.69 -9.13
N PHE A 46 17.18 -0.61 -9.36
CA PHE A 46 17.70 -1.63 -8.44
C PHE A 46 19.22 -1.60 -8.32
N GLU A 47 19.95 -1.43 -9.43
CA GLU A 47 21.40 -1.27 -9.37
C GLU A 47 21.81 0.00 -8.62
N THR A 48 21.01 1.07 -8.74
CA THR A 48 21.22 2.30 -7.96
C THR A 48 20.99 2.05 -6.47
N ILE A 49 19.86 1.44 -6.10
CA ILE A 49 19.54 1.11 -4.69
C ILE A 49 20.64 0.24 -4.09
N LYS A 50 21.14 -0.72 -4.84
CA LYS A 50 22.22 -1.63 -4.42
C LYS A 50 23.49 -0.89 -3.99
N LEU A 51 23.79 0.25 -4.61
CA LEU A 51 24.90 1.09 -4.20
C LEU A 51 24.72 1.70 -2.80
N PHE A 52 23.47 1.85 -2.36
CA PHE A 52 23.12 2.45 -1.08
C PHE A 52 22.76 1.42 0.00
N LEU A 53 22.72 0.11 -0.30
CA LEU A 53 22.29 -0.91 0.66
C LEU A 53 23.19 -0.99 1.90
N ASN A 54 24.45 -0.63 1.77
CA ASN A 54 25.42 -0.62 2.88
C ASN A 54 25.56 0.76 3.54
N THR A 55 24.85 1.77 3.03
CA THR A 55 24.92 3.11 3.58
C THR A 55 24.19 3.16 4.93
N PRO A 56 24.87 3.51 6.02
CA PRO A 56 24.24 3.55 7.33
C PRO A 56 23.15 4.62 7.37
N ARG A 57 22.10 4.38 8.18
CA ARG A 57 21.01 5.33 8.41
C ARG A 57 20.14 5.60 7.16
N CYS A 58 20.09 4.66 6.20
CA CYS A 58 19.24 4.74 5.02
C CYS A 58 18.39 3.47 4.86
N THR A 59 17.10 3.64 4.64
CA THR A 59 16.16 2.55 4.40
C THR A 59 15.35 2.83 3.15
N PHE A 60 15.21 1.84 2.28
CA PHE A 60 14.36 1.90 1.09
C PHE A 60 13.11 1.06 1.32
N VAL A 61 11.95 1.65 1.04
CA VAL A 61 10.65 0.97 1.05
C VAL A 61 10.12 0.97 -0.37
N ILE A 62 10.06 -0.21 -0.99
CA ILE A 62 9.68 -0.37 -2.39
C ILE A 62 8.26 -0.94 -2.47
N GLY A 63 7.33 -0.18 -3.04
CA GLY A 63 5.97 -0.61 -3.36
C GLY A 63 5.90 -1.05 -4.82
N ALA A 64 5.78 -2.36 -5.08
CA ALA A 64 5.72 -2.88 -6.44
C ALA A 64 5.03 -4.24 -6.52
N ASP A 65 4.51 -4.59 -7.70
CA ASP A 65 4.05 -5.95 -8.00
C ASP A 65 5.26 -6.87 -8.23
N ALA A 66 5.42 -7.86 -7.35
CA ALA A 66 6.55 -8.78 -7.39
C ALA A 66 6.65 -9.52 -8.73
N GLN A 67 5.54 -9.94 -9.32
CA GLN A 67 5.53 -10.66 -10.60
C GLN A 67 6.01 -9.76 -11.74
N ARG A 68 5.63 -8.49 -11.73
CA ARG A 68 6.11 -7.51 -12.71
C ARG A 68 7.60 -7.25 -12.58
N ILE A 69 8.11 -7.18 -11.37
CA ILE A 69 9.55 -7.02 -11.11
C ILE A 69 10.30 -8.27 -11.59
N GLU A 70 9.82 -9.46 -11.27
CA GLU A 70 10.41 -10.72 -11.76
C GLU A 70 10.43 -10.77 -13.31
N GLN A 71 9.36 -10.36 -13.95
CA GLN A 71 9.28 -10.25 -15.41
C GLN A 71 10.32 -9.28 -15.96
N ALA A 72 10.45 -8.08 -15.38
CA ALA A 72 11.41 -7.07 -15.82
C ALA A 72 12.86 -7.57 -15.72
N VAL A 73 13.21 -8.28 -14.64
CA VAL A 73 14.53 -8.90 -14.47
C VAL A 73 14.77 -9.97 -15.53
N SER A 74 13.78 -10.83 -15.79
CA SER A 74 13.86 -11.88 -16.80
C SER A 74 14.05 -11.30 -18.21
N GLU A 75 13.35 -10.24 -18.56
CA GLU A 75 13.46 -9.57 -19.87
C GLU A 75 14.85 -8.96 -20.11
N VAL A 76 15.40 -8.29 -19.10
CA VAL A 76 16.69 -7.59 -19.25
C VAL A 76 17.87 -8.56 -19.26
N TYR A 77 17.84 -9.56 -18.41
CA TYR A 77 18.96 -10.51 -18.31
C TYR A 77 18.80 -11.75 -19.21
N GLY A 78 17.69 -11.89 -19.92
CA GLY A 78 17.44 -13.01 -20.82
C GLY A 78 17.35 -14.37 -20.08
N VAL A 79 17.03 -14.35 -18.80
CA VAL A 79 17.01 -15.54 -17.95
C VAL A 79 15.59 -16.07 -17.87
N ALA A 80 15.33 -17.18 -18.59
CA ALA A 80 14.06 -17.91 -18.50
C ALA A 80 13.92 -18.70 -17.17
N ASP A 81 14.96 -18.72 -16.34
CA ASP A 81 15.01 -19.46 -15.08
C ASP A 81 14.49 -18.57 -13.93
N SER A 82 13.32 -18.89 -13.42
CA SER A 82 12.69 -18.20 -12.28
C SER A 82 13.55 -18.21 -11.00
N GLY A 83 14.42 -19.21 -10.82
CA GLY A 83 15.33 -19.30 -9.69
C GLY A 83 16.35 -18.16 -9.68
N ARG A 84 17.02 -17.93 -10.81
CA ARG A 84 18.03 -16.87 -10.92
C ARG A 84 17.44 -15.48 -10.81
N THR A 85 16.22 -15.28 -11.32
CA THR A 85 15.48 -14.02 -11.18
C THR A 85 15.19 -13.71 -9.71
N ARG A 86 14.74 -14.72 -8.97
CA ARG A 86 14.48 -14.59 -7.53
C ARG A 86 15.75 -14.32 -6.75
N ASP A 87 16.83 -15.06 -7.01
CA ASP A 87 18.15 -14.84 -6.38
C ASP A 87 18.67 -13.41 -6.59
N TYR A 88 18.38 -12.80 -7.74
CA TYR A 88 18.74 -11.42 -8.01
C TYR A 88 17.96 -10.46 -7.12
N ILE A 89 16.66 -10.65 -7.01
CA ILE A 89 15.77 -9.80 -6.20
C ILE A 89 16.12 -9.93 -4.70
N GLU A 90 16.35 -11.16 -4.21
CA GLU A 90 16.70 -11.43 -2.81
C GLU A 90 18.01 -10.76 -2.36
N LYS A 91 18.93 -10.50 -3.30
CA LYS A 91 20.16 -9.74 -3.00
C LYS A 91 19.92 -8.25 -2.77
N ILE A 92 18.80 -7.72 -3.23
CA ILE A 92 18.45 -6.29 -3.14
C ILE A 92 17.37 -6.08 -2.07
N VAL A 93 16.36 -6.91 -2.06
CA VAL A 93 15.24 -6.84 -1.10
C VAL A 93 15.57 -7.71 0.11
N GLN A 94 16.03 -7.07 1.17
CA GLN A 94 16.43 -7.74 2.42
C GLN A 94 15.23 -8.26 3.22
N LEU A 95 14.08 -7.56 3.15
CA LEU A 95 12.87 -7.91 3.88
C LEU A 95 11.66 -7.82 2.93
N PRO A 96 11.25 -8.94 2.30
CA PRO A 96 10.04 -8.97 1.50
C PRO A 96 8.80 -8.99 2.41
N PHE A 97 7.87 -8.09 2.17
CA PHE A 97 6.57 -8.04 2.84
C PHE A 97 5.45 -8.12 1.81
N ASN A 98 4.68 -9.19 1.86
CA ASN A 98 3.51 -9.35 1.01
C ASN A 98 2.27 -8.79 1.70
N ILE A 99 1.58 -7.86 1.04
CA ILE A 99 0.29 -7.38 1.51
C ILE A 99 -0.71 -8.55 1.40
N PRO A 100 -1.37 -8.94 2.51
CA PRO A 100 -2.32 -10.05 2.48
C PRO A 100 -3.47 -9.80 1.50
N ALA A 101 -3.96 -10.87 0.88
CA ALA A 101 -5.17 -10.80 0.08
C ALA A 101 -6.34 -10.39 0.97
N GLN A 102 -7.22 -9.54 0.44
CA GLN A 102 -8.39 -9.07 1.18
C GLN A 102 -9.41 -10.20 1.34
N THR A 103 -9.94 -10.34 2.53
CA THR A 103 -11.03 -11.27 2.82
C THR A 103 -12.37 -10.69 2.32
N PRO A 104 -13.40 -11.52 2.11
CA PRO A 104 -14.74 -11.01 1.81
C PRO A 104 -15.26 -10.02 2.86
N GLN A 105 -14.87 -10.19 4.11
CA GLN A 105 -15.20 -9.28 5.22
C GLN A 105 -14.53 -7.91 5.05
N ASP A 106 -13.24 -7.89 4.70
CA ASP A 106 -12.51 -6.64 4.44
C ASP A 106 -13.15 -5.87 3.28
N ILE A 107 -13.55 -6.59 2.23
CA ILE A 107 -14.22 -6.00 1.06
C ILE A 107 -15.60 -5.45 1.46
N ALA A 108 -16.37 -6.18 2.27
CA ALA A 108 -17.66 -5.74 2.75
C ALA A 108 -17.53 -4.47 3.62
N CYS A 109 -16.56 -4.43 4.50
CA CYS A 109 -16.24 -3.27 5.30
C CYS A 109 -15.84 -2.08 4.41
N TYR A 110 -14.96 -2.29 3.44
CA TYR A 110 -14.52 -1.25 2.51
C TYR A 110 -15.67 -0.66 1.69
N VAL A 111 -16.54 -1.52 1.12
CA VAL A 111 -17.73 -1.08 0.37
C VAL A 111 -18.69 -0.32 1.28
N GLY A 112 -18.92 -0.83 2.48
CA GLY A 112 -19.75 -0.14 3.48
C GLY A 112 -19.22 1.26 3.80
N MET A 113 -17.90 1.39 4.01
CA MET A 113 -17.26 2.68 4.24
C MET A 113 -17.37 3.64 3.05
N LEU A 114 -17.34 3.13 1.81
CA LEU A 114 -17.56 3.95 0.62
C LEU A 114 -19.01 4.49 0.55
N ILE A 115 -20.00 3.65 0.87
CA ILE A 115 -21.40 4.04 0.92
C ILE A 115 -21.61 5.15 1.94
N VAL A 116 -21.12 4.92 3.16
CA VAL A 116 -21.20 5.92 4.24
C VAL A 116 -20.50 7.21 3.85
N GLY A 117 -19.30 7.13 3.31
CA GLY A 117 -18.52 8.31 2.87
C GLY A 117 -19.21 9.11 1.78
N ARG A 118 -19.97 8.45 0.90
CA ARG A 118 -20.76 9.14 -0.14
C ARG A 118 -21.87 10.02 0.46
N HIS A 119 -22.49 9.59 1.54
CA HIS A 119 -23.57 10.34 2.19
C HIS A 119 -23.07 11.44 3.13
N PHE A 120 -21.92 11.26 3.76
CA PHE A 120 -21.36 12.22 4.73
C PHE A 120 -20.36 13.20 4.11
N GLY A 121 -19.91 12.95 2.87
CA GLY A 121 -18.94 13.81 2.19
C GLY A 121 -17.60 13.88 2.94
N SER A 122 -16.90 15.02 2.78
CA SER A 122 -15.60 15.29 3.44
C SER A 122 -15.74 15.98 4.79
N GLY A 123 -16.94 16.05 5.35
CA GLY A 123 -17.24 16.75 6.61
C GLY A 123 -16.66 16.08 7.86
N ASP A 124 -16.84 16.73 9.01
CA ASP A 124 -16.29 16.27 10.30
C ASP A 124 -16.85 14.88 10.69
N GLY A 125 -18.05 14.54 10.25
CA GLY A 125 -18.63 13.24 10.45
C GLY A 125 -17.87 12.11 9.76
N TRP A 126 -17.41 12.31 8.53
CA TRP A 126 -16.55 11.35 7.84
C TRP A 126 -15.19 11.20 8.53
N LYS A 127 -14.61 12.30 9.02
CA LYS A 127 -13.34 12.28 9.74
C LYS A 127 -13.45 11.48 11.05
N ALA A 128 -14.55 11.67 11.79
CA ALA A 128 -14.81 10.93 13.03
C ALA A 128 -14.96 9.42 12.77
N LEU A 129 -15.73 9.04 11.74
CA LEU A 129 -15.89 7.65 11.34
C LEU A 129 -14.57 7.03 10.84
N ALA A 130 -13.81 7.79 10.05
CA ALA A 130 -12.51 7.36 9.54
C ALA A 130 -11.45 7.23 10.65
N ALA A 131 -11.52 8.03 11.70
CA ALA A 131 -10.66 7.91 12.88
C ALA A 131 -10.93 6.60 13.66
N ASN A 132 -12.20 6.15 13.71
CA ASN A 132 -12.58 4.89 14.36
C ASN A 132 -12.43 3.65 13.45
N ARG A 133 -11.95 3.81 12.23
CA ARG A 133 -11.76 2.74 11.25
C ARG A 133 -10.93 1.56 11.79
N ALA A 134 -10.00 1.83 12.70
CA ALA A 134 -9.18 0.78 13.32
C ALA A 134 -10.00 -0.27 14.11
N ASN A 135 -11.25 0.05 14.47
CA ASN A 135 -12.14 -0.83 15.23
C ASN A 135 -13.21 -1.49 14.36
N VAL A 136 -13.19 -1.25 13.05
CA VAL A 136 -14.17 -1.78 12.11
C VAL A 136 -13.53 -2.89 11.28
N TYR A 137 -13.72 -4.13 11.70
CA TYR A 137 -13.17 -5.34 11.06
C TYR A 137 -14.20 -6.11 10.24
N SER A 138 -15.50 -5.80 10.41
CA SER A 138 -16.59 -6.46 9.70
C SER A 138 -17.71 -5.49 9.33
N ALA A 139 -18.61 -5.93 8.44
CA ALA A 139 -19.84 -5.17 8.14
C ALA A 139 -20.77 -5.03 9.36
N GLY A 140 -20.68 -5.97 10.32
CA GLY A 140 -21.40 -5.89 11.61
C GLY A 140 -20.85 -4.75 12.46
N ASP A 141 -19.54 -4.70 12.64
CA ASP A 141 -18.87 -3.63 13.41
C ASP A 141 -19.15 -2.25 12.79
N LEU A 142 -19.17 -2.16 11.45
CA LEU A 142 -19.52 -0.92 10.75
C LEU A 142 -20.95 -0.45 11.11
N ARG A 143 -21.91 -1.37 11.16
CA ARG A 143 -23.31 -1.04 11.54
C ARG A 143 -23.41 -0.58 12.98
N GLU A 144 -22.68 -1.24 13.89
CA GLU A 144 -22.65 -0.86 15.32
C GLU A 144 -21.99 0.50 15.52
N GLU A 145 -20.89 0.77 14.84
CA GLU A 145 -20.22 2.07 14.88
C GLU A 145 -21.09 3.18 14.30
N LEU A 146 -21.76 2.92 13.18
CA LEU A 146 -22.75 3.84 12.62
C LEU A 146 -23.87 4.13 13.60
N ALA A 147 -24.45 3.09 14.23
CA ALA A 147 -25.52 3.25 15.21
C ALA A 147 -25.06 4.05 16.44
N ARG A 148 -23.87 3.80 16.96
CA ARG A 148 -23.28 4.58 18.07
C ARG A 148 -23.13 6.04 17.67
N TRP A 149 -22.49 6.28 16.54
CA TRP A 149 -22.23 7.63 16.08
C TRP A 149 -23.49 8.43 15.77
N ILE A 150 -24.53 7.81 15.26
CA ILE A 150 -25.86 8.39 15.03
C ILE A 150 -26.53 8.77 16.36
N ASN A 151 -26.45 7.91 17.36
CA ASN A 151 -26.97 8.20 18.69
C ASN A 151 -26.28 9.39 19.37
N ASP A 152 -24.98 9.55 19.13
CA ASP A 152 -24.20 10.65 19.66
C ASP A 152 -24.45 11.99 18.91
N ASN A 153 -24.96 11.92 17.65
CA ASN A 153 -25.20 13.07 16.79
C ASN A 153 -26.61 13.08 16.15
N PRO A 154 -27.68 13.04 16.93
CA PRO A 154 -29.03 12.77 16.44
C PRO A 154 -29.61 13.86 15.52
N THR A 155 -29.07 15.07 15.55
CA THR A 155 -29.55 16.21 14.75
C THR A 155 -29.01 16.24 13.34
N LEU A 156 -27.85 15.62 13.09
CA LEU A 156 -27.12 15.71 11.81
C LEU A 156 -27.57 14.68 10.76
N PHE A 157 -28.21 13.55 11.15
CA PHE A 157 -28.23 12.36 10.27
C PHE A 157 -29.54 11.58 10.16
N ARG A 158 -30.63 11.97 10.82
CA ARG A 158 -31.89 11.19 10.84
C ARG A 158 -32.46 10.87 9.46
N SER A 159 -32.36 11.77 8.49
CA SER A 159 -32.86 11.54 7.13
C SER A 159 -31.94 10.69 6.25
N GLN A 160 -30.64 10.68 6.55
CA GLN A 160 -29.66 9.93 5.75
C GLN A 160 -29.46 8.50 6.23
N VAL A 161 -29.73 8.23 7.52
CA VAL A 161 -29.55 6.91 8.14
C VAL A 161 -30.36 5.83 7.43
N ALA A 162 -31.66 6.07 7.23
CA ALA A 162 -32.55 5.09 6.58
C ALA A 162 -32.12 4.79 5.13
N ILE A 163 -31.57 5.79 4.45
CA ILE A 163 -31.03 5.62 3.08
C ILE A 163 -29.78 4.76 3.13
N ILE A 164 -28.86 5.06 4.04
CA ILE A 164 -27.60 4.30 4.21
C ILE A 164 -27.89 2.86 4.61
N GLU A 165 -28.78 2.63 5.57
CA GLU A 165 -29.16 1.28 6.00
C GLU A 165 -29.76 0.46 4.86
N ASN A 166 -30.64 1.07 4.03
CA ASN A 166 -31.20 0.43 2.85
C ASN A 166 -30.13 0.08 1.80
N GLU A 167 -29.21 1.00 1.53
CA GLU A 167 -28.11 0.75 0.58
C GLU A 167 -27.18 -0.35 1.10
N LEU A 168 -26.80 -0.32 2.37
CA LEU A 168 -25.99 -1.37 3.00
C LEU A 168 -26.71 -2.73 2.96
N ALA A 169 -28.00 -2.77 3.25
CA ALA A 169 -28.78 -4.00 3.19
C ALA A 169 -28.88 -4.58 1.77
N GLY A 170 -28.93 -3.71 0.75
CA GLY A 170 -28.98 -4.13 -0.64
C GLY A 170 -27.64 -4.62 -1.20
N ILE A 171 -26.53 -4.04 -0.78
CA ILE A 171 -25.21 -4.30 -1.38
C ILE A 171 -24.42 -5.36 -0.62
N LEU A 172 -24.44 -5.35 0.71
CA LEU A 172 -23.61 -6.23 1.53
C LEU A 172 -23.77 -7.73 1.24
N PRO A 173 -24.95 -8.28 0.95
CA PRO A 173 -25.12 -9.69 0.57
C PRO A 173 -24.37 -10.08 -0.72
N HIS A 174 -24.15 -9.11 -1.62
CA HIS A 174 -23.51 -9.34 -2.93
C HIS A 174 -22.01 -9.05 -2.96
N VAL A 175 -21.45 -8.49 -1.88
CA VAL A 175 -20.04 -8.08 -1.83
C VAL A 175 -19.08 -9.24 -2.04
N ALA A 176 -19.41 -10.44 -1.55
CA ALA A 176 -18.56 -11.62 -1.76
C ALA A 176 -18.41 -11.96 -3.26
N ILE A 177 -19.49 -11.82 -4.03
CA ILE A 177 -19.51 -12.05 -5.48
C ILE A 177 -18.71 -10.95 -6.20
N LEU A 178 -18.91 -9.70 -5.81
CA LEU A 178 -18.16 -8.56 -6.35
C LEU A 178 -16.66 -8.69 -6.03
N GLY A 179 -16.32 -9.08 -4.81
CA GLY A 179 -14.95 -9.30 -4.39
C GLY A 179 -14.24 -10.38 -5.20
N ALA A 180 -14.91 -11.51 -5.45
CA ALA A 180 -14.38 -12.59 -6.26
C ALA A 180 -14.20 -12.17 -7.73
N GLY A 181 -15.18 -11.47 -8.30
CA GLY A 181 -15.14 -10.98 -9.69
C GLY A 181 -14.06 -9.92 -9.93
N LEU A 182 -13.80 -9.08 -8.94
CA LEU A 182 -12.83 -7.98 -9.01
C LEU A 182 -11.47 -8.34 -8.37
N ARG A 183 -11.24 -9.61 -8.05
CA ARG A 183 -10.02 -10.13 -7.41
C ARG A 183 -9.62 -9.34 -6.14
N GLY A 184 -10.61 -8.83 -5.42
CA GLY A 184 -10.37 -8.04 -4.20
C GLY A 184 -9.64 -6.70 -4.42
N ASN A 185 -9.54 -6.21 -5.66
CA ASN A 185 -8.80 -4.97 -5.94
C ASN A 185 -9.62 -3.73 -5.53
N PRO A 186 -9.18 -2.97 -4.48
CA PRO A 186 -9.93 -1.82 -3.97
C PRO A 186 -10.15 -0.72 -5.00
N ARG A 187 -9.21 -0.53 -5.93
CA ARG A 187 -9.32 0.48 -6.99
C ARG A 187 -10.44 0.12 -8.00
N GLN A 188 -10.63 -1.16 -8.26
CA GLN A 188 -11.72 -1.64 -9.12
C GLN A 188 -13.05 -1.57 -8.39
N ILE A 189 -13.10 -2.00 -7.13
CA ILE A 189 -14.28 -1.94 -6.28
C ILE A 189 -14.82 -0.50 -6.16
N LYS A 190 -13.93 0.49 -6.02
CA LYS A 190 -14.31 1.91 -5.93
C LYS A 190 -14.99 2.45 -7.19
N ARG A 191 -14.82 1.81 -8.34
CA ARG A 191 -15.39 2.27 -9.63
C ARG A 191 -16.80 1.73 -9.87
N PHE A 192 -17.24 0.75 -9.13
CA PHE A 192 -18.60 0.23 -9.10
C PHE A 192 -19.47 1.04 -8.16
#